data_119146abb7e2040964ef8d61cc68d7bb
#
_entry.id   119146abb7e2040964ef8d61cc68d7bb
#
_cell.length_a   1.000
_cell.length_b   1.000
_cell.length_c   1.000
_cell.angle_alpha   90.00
_cell.angle_beta   90.00
_cell.angle_gamma   90.00
#
_symmetry.space_group_name_H-M   'P 1'
#
loop_
_entity.id
_entity.type
_entity.pdbx_description
1 polymer ?
#
loop_
_entity_poly.entity_id
_entity_poly.type
_entity_poly.pdbx_seq_one_letter_code
_entity_poly.pdbx_strand_id
1 'polypeptide(L)'
;MFDELRRVRDVVTRAVGALDADCMDGATQRVLFDLLEDIKRPIAAAQALVVGGMERTGAWEDGKAKSPQAWVADRTGGSWGEACATVELGQGLRACPDTATALLDGRISATQAALVVRAASADPHAEYR
;
A
#
# COMPACT_ATOMS: atom_id res chain seq x y z
N MET A 1 7.72 -0.89 17.11
CA MET A 1 6.92 -0.87 15.85
C MET A 1 6.00 -2.08 15.71
N PHE A 2 6.50 -3.30 15.81
CA PHE A 2 5.66 -4.49 15.61
C PHE A 2 4.54 -4.62 16.63
N ASP A 3 4.81 -4.38 17.89
CA ASP A 3 3.78 -4.45 18.93
C ASP A 3 2.70 -3.39 18.74
N GLU A 4 3.09 -2.21 18.30
CA GLU A 4 2.14 -1.13 17.96
C GLU A 4 1.25 -1.53 16.79
N LEU A 5 1.84 -2.10 15.73
CA LEU A 5 1.08 -2.53 14.55
C LEU A 5 0.14 -3.70 14.87
N ARG A 6 0.58 -4.63 15.73
CA ARG A 6 -0.31 -5.72 16.20
C ARG A 6 -1.49 -5.17 16.98
N ARG A 7 -1.26 -4.16 17.84
CA ARG A 7 -2.33 -3.49 18.57
C ARG A 7 -3.30 -2.79 17.63
N VAL A 8 -2.79 -2.07 16.64
CA VAL A 8 -3.62 -1.41 15.63
C VAL A 8 -4.47 -2.42 14.88
N ARG A 9 -3.88 -3.54 14.44
CA ARG A 9 -4.61 -4.63 13.81
C ARG A 9 -5.78 -5.09 14.69
N ASP A 10 -5.53 -5.34 15.96
CA ASP A 10 -6.54 -5.85 16.88
C ASP A 10 -7.63 -4.81 17.15
N VAL A 11 -7.26 -3.54 17.27
CA VAL A 11 -8.21 -2.43 17.45
C VAL A 11 -9.11 -2.28 16.23
N VAL A 12 -8.52 -2.29 15.02
CA VAL A 12 -9.30 -2.17 13.78
C VAL A 12 -10.23 -3.37 13.62
N THR A 13 -9.74 -4.59 13.84
CA THR A 13 -10.55 -5.81 13.74
C THR A 13 -11.74 -5.74 14.69
N ARG A 14 -11.52 -5.29 15.91
CA ARG A 14 -12.59 -5.16 16.90
C ARG A 14 -13.60 -4.08 16.52
N ALA A 15 -13.09 -2.92 16.08
CA ALA A 15 -13.95 -1.79 15.72
C ALA A 15 -14.85 -2.12 14.52
N VAL A 16 -14.32 -2.76 13.49
CA VAL A 16 -15.10 -3.09 12.29
C VAL A 16 -15.94 -4.35 12.47
N GLY A 17 -15.63 -5.19 13.46
CA GLY A 17 -16.38 -6.41 13.73
C GLY A 17 -17.84 -6.15 14.15
N ALA A 18 -18.14 -4.96 14.63
CA ALA A 18 -19.49 -4.53 14.98
C ALA A 18 -20.21 -3.76 13.87
N LEU A 19 -19.58 -3.65 12.68
CA LEU A 19 -20.11 -2.86 11.58
C LEU A 19 -21.42 -3.45 11.04
N ASP A 20 -22.45 -2.59 10.97
CA ASP A 20 -23.70 -2.88 10.27
C ASP A 20 -24.03 -1.69 9.37
N ALA A 21 -23.55 -1.75 8.13
CA ALA A 21 -23.67 -0.65 7.17
C ALA A 21 -25.11 -0.33 6.83
N ASP A 22 -26.00 -1.32 6.85
CA ASP A 22 -27.41 -1.13 6.52
C ASP A 22 -28.19 -0.38 7.63
N CYS A 23 -27.68 -0.36 8.85
CA CYS A 23 -28.24 0.37 9.96
C CYS A 23 -27.74 1.81 10.10
N MET A 24 -26.84 2.23 9.19
CA MET A 24 -26.27 3.58 9.19
C MET A 24 -27.01 4.48 8.20
N ASP A 25 -27.12 5.77 8.56
CA ASP A 25 -27.57 6.77 7.60
C ASP A 25 -26.48 7.09 6.58
N GLY A 26 -26.86 7.80 5.51
CA GLY A 26 -25.92 8.10 4.43
C GLY A 26 -24.76 8.99 4.87
N ALA A 27 -24.98 9.92 5.78
CA ALA A 27 -23.92 10.79 6.29
C ALA A 27 -22.87 9.98 7.06
N THR A 28 -23.32 9.08 7.92
CA THR A 28 -22.44 8.18 8.69
C THR A 28 -21.67 7.25 7.76
N GLN A 29 -22.32 6.71 6.74
CA GLN A 29 -21.67 5.85 5.75
C GLN A 29 -20.52 6.57 5.04
N ARG A 30 -20.73 7.80 4.63
CA ARG A 30 -19.70 8.61 3.96
C ARG A 30 -18.51 8.89 4.87
N VAL A 31 -18.77 9.30 6.11
CA VAL A 31 -17.70 9.58 7.08
C VAL A 31 -16.88 8.31 7.37
N LEU A 32 -17.56 7.19 7.57
CA LEU A 32 -16.89 5.93 7.85
C LEU A 32 -16.03 5.48 6.66
N PHE A 33 -16.55 5.59 5.45
CA PHE A 33 -15.78 5.24 4.25
C PHE A 33 -14.49 6.05 4.16
N ASP A 34 -14.57 7.36 4.37
CA ASP A 34 -13.41 8.24 4.31
C ASP A 34 -12.40 7.92 5.41
N LEU A 35 -12.87 7.63 6.61
CA LEU A 35 -11.99 7.26 7.72
C LEU A 35 -11.25 5.96 7.43
N LEU A 36 -11.94 4.97 6.88
CA LEU A 36 -11.31 3.70 6.50
C LEU A 36 -10.28 3.89 5.39
N GLU A 37 -10.55 4.77 4.44
CA GLU A 37 -9.60 5.12 3.39
C GLU A 37 -8.35 5.79 3.97
N ASP A 38 -8.53 6.71 4.91
CA ASP A 38 -7.42 7.37 5.61
C ASP A 38 -6.52 6.36 6.34
N ILE A 39 -7.12 5.32 6.93
CA ILE A 39 -6.36 4.26 7.60
C ILE A 39 -5.61 3.39 6.59
N LYS A 40 -6.22 3.09 5.46
CA LYS A 40 -5.61 2.24 4.42
C LYS A 40 -4.39 2.87 3.77
N ARG A 41 -4.38 4.17 3.57
CA ARG A 41 -3.32 4.86 2.81
C ARG A 41 -1.91 4.64 3.36
N PRO A 42 -1.63 4.91 4.63
CA PRO A 42 -0.30 4.66 5.17
C PRO A 42 0.08 3.18 5.18
N ILE A 43 -0.90 2.30 5.36
CA ILE A 43 -0.67 0.85 5.36
C ILE A 43 -0.26 0.40 3.95
N ALA A 44 -0.98 0.82 2.92
CA ALA A 44 -0.65 0.48 1.54
C ALA A 44 0.74 1.01 1.14
N ALA A 45 1.07 2.23 1.58
CA ALA A 45 2.38 2.83 1.37
C ALA A 45 3.49 1.98 1.99
N ALA A 46 3.31 1.60 3.24
CA ALA A 46 4.29 0.79 3.97
C ALA A 46 4.47 -0.58 3.31
N GLN A 47 3.38 -1.22 2.88
CA GLN A 47 3.46 -2.51 2.18
C GLN A 47 4.25 -2.40 0.88
N ALA A 48 4.03 -1.36 0.09
CA ALA A 48 4.78 -1.15 -1.16
C ALA A 48 6.26 -0.95 -0.89
N LEU A 49 6.62 -0.17 0.14
CA LEU A 49 8.01 0.04 0.52
C LEU A 49 8.68 -1.24 1.01
N VAL A 50 7.96 -2.06 1.78
CA VAL A 50 8.46 -3.35 2.25
C VAL A 50 8.75 -4.27 1.06
N VAL A 51 7.83 -4.35 0.10
CA VAL A 51 8.01 -5.16 -1.11
C VAL A 51 9.22 -4.68 -1.92
N GLY A 52 9.40 -3.37 -2.05
CA GLY A 52 10.59 -2.81 -2.68
C GLY A 52 11.89 -3.22 -1.98
N GLY A 53 11.87 -3.25 -0.65
CA GLY A 53 13.00 -3.75 0.15
C GLY A 53 13.23 -5.24 -0.01
N MET A 54 12.16 -6.03 -0.17
CA MET A 54 12.26 -7.48 -0.36
C MET A 54 12.94 -7.85 -1.69
N GLU A 55 12.83 -7.03 -2.70
CA GLU A 55 13.57 -7.25 -3.93
C GLU A 55 15.08 -7.19 -3.71
N ARG A 56 15.53 -6.25 -2.89
CA ARG A 56 16.93 -6.10 -2.55
C ARG A 56 17.45 -7.27 -1.73
N THR A 57 16.66 -7.75 -0.78
CA THR A 57 17.07 -8.82 0.13
C THR A 57 16.78 -10.22 -0.40
N GLY A 58 15.92 -10.34 -1.40
CA GLY A 58 15.43 -11.62 -1.89
C GLY A 58 14.44 -12.30 -0.95
N ALA A 59 13.85 -11.57 -0.02
CA ALA A 59 12.97 -12.15 1.00
C ALA A 59 11.68 -12.76 0.43
N TRP A 60 11.29 -12.41 -0.81
CA TRP A 60 10.17 -13.04 -1.50
C TRP A 60 10.49 -14.48 -1.95
N GLU A 61 11.76 -14.85 -1.99
CA GLU A 61 12.22 -16.19 -2.38
C GLU A 61 12.05 -17.18 -1.23
N ASP A 62 10.79 -17.54 -0.95
CA ASP A 62 10.44 -18.44 0.16
C ASP A 62 10.37 -19.92 -0.26
N GLY A 63 10.82 -20.22 -1.48
CA GLY A 63 10.78 -21.57 -2.04
C GLY A 63 9.50 -21.90 -2.80
N LYS A 64 8.51 -21.03 -2.79
CA LYS A 64 7.21 -21.23 -3.44
C LYS A 64 6.95 -20.21 -4.55
N ALA A 65 7.23 -18.95 -4.29
CA ALA A 65 6.97 -17.88 -5.23
C ALA A 65 8.09 -17.79 -6.27
N LYS A 66 7.71 -17.57 -7.53
CA LYS A 66 8.66 -17.45 -8.65
C LYS A 66 9.09 -16.02 -8.90
N SER A 67 8.42 -15.06 -8.28
CA SER A 67 8.68 -13.64 -8.47
C SER A 67 8.12 -12.87 -7.28
N PRO A 68 8.56 -11.60 -7.08
CA PRO A 68 7.94 -10.74 -6.07
C PRO A 68 6.43 -10.58 -6.29
N GLN A 69 6.00 -10.47 -7.55
CA GLN A 69 4.59 -10.34 -7.91
C GLN A 69 3.79 -11.58 -7.48
N ALA A 70 4.33 -12.78 -7.74
CA ALA A 70 3.69 -14.03 -7.33
C ALA A 70 3.59 -14.11 -5.81
N TRP A 71 4.63 -13.70 -5.09
CA TRP A 71 4.63 -13.69 -3.64
C TRP A 71 3.53 -12.77 -3.09
N VAL A 72 3.42 -11.55 -3.63
CA VAL A 72 2.39 -10.58 -3.22
C VAL A 72 0.99 -11.13 -3.54
N ALA A 73 0.77 -11.64 -4.74
CA ALA A 73 -0.53 -12.18 -5.14
C ALA A 73 -0.98 -13.32 -4.21
N ASP A 74 -0.07 -14.24 -3.86
CA ASP A 74 -0.38 -15.34 -2.96
C ASP A 74 -0.73 -14.85 -1.55
N ARG A 75 0.02 -13.87 -1.04
CA ARG A 75 -0.18 -13.34 0.30
C ARG A 75 -1.48 -12.56 0.43
N THR A 76 -1.82 -11.77 -0.57
CA THR A 76 -2.97 -10.89 -0.50
C THR A 76 -4.26 -11.54 -0.98
N GLY A 77 -4.15 -12.62 -1.75
CA GLY A 77 -5.29 -13.21 -2.45
C GLY A 77 -5.83 -12.32 -3.55
N GLY A 78 -5.10 -11.25 -3.90
CA GLY A 78 -5.49 -10.29 -4.91
C GLY A 78 -5.16 -10.75 -6.32
N SER A 79 -5.51 -9.90 -7.29
CA SER A 79 -5.23 -10.16 -8.70
C SER A 79 -3.75 -10.00 -9.02
N TRP A 80 -3.34 -10.61 -10.13
CA TRP A 80 -1.99 -10.43 -10.67
C TRP A 80 -1.70 -8.95 -10.98
N GLY A 81 -2.68 -8.23 -11.52
CA GLY A 81 -2.53 -6.80 -11.83
C GLY A 81 -2.28 -5.95 -10.58
N GLU A 82 -3.00 -6.25 -9.50
CA GLU A 82 -2.79 -5.56 -8.22
C GLU A 82 -1.40 -5.86 -7.64
N ALA A 83 -0.95 -7.11 -7.72
CA ALA A 83 0.37 -7.50 -7.26
C ALA A 83 1.47 -6.80 -8.06
N CYS A 84 1.34 -6.74 -9.38
CA CYS A 84 2.27 -6.02 -10.25
C CYS A 84 2.32 -4.54 -9.91
N ALA A 85 1.16 -3.93 -9.65
CA ALA A 85 1.07 -2.51 -9.29
C ALA A 85 1.80 -2.23 -7.96
N THR A 86 1.63 -3.10 -6.97
CA THR A 86 2.30 -2.96 -5.67
C THR A 86 3.82 -3.06 -5.81
N VAL A 87 4.31 -4.02 -6.57
CA VAL A 87 5.75 -4.21 -6.80
C VAL A 87 6.33 -3.02 -7.57
N GLU A 88 5.67 -2.60 -8.63
CA GLU A 88 6.09 -1.45 -9.44
C GLU A 88 6.14 -0.16 -8.60
N LEU A 89 5.13 0.06 -7.77
CA LEU A 89 5.10 1.20 -6.86
C LEU A 89 6.27 1.15 -5.88
N GLY A 90 6.52 0.01 -5.27
CA GLY A 90 7.64 -0.17 -4.34
C GLY A 90 8.99 0.13 -4.97
N GLN A 91 9.21 -0.34 -6.19
CA GLN A 91 10.42 -0.05 -6.96
C GLN A 91 10.57 1.45 -7.25
N GLY A 92 9.49 2.06 -7.72
CA GLY A 92 9.51 3.47 -8.11
C GLY A 92 9.64 4.43 -6.93
N LEU A 93 9.07 4.12 -5.78
CA LEU A 93 9.17 4.96 -4.59
C LEU A 93 10.60 5.11 -4.08
N ARG A 94 11.45 4.15 -4.35
CA ARG A 94 12.87 4.24 -3.97
C ARG A 94 13.59 5.34 -4.73
N ALA A 95 13.16 5.63 -5.95
CA ALA A 95 13.71 6.71 -6.79
C ALA A 95 12.98 8.05 -6.56
N CYS A 96 11.89 8.06 -5.83
CA CYS A 96 11.05 9.25 -5.61
C CYS A 96 10.78 9.47 -4.10
N PRO A 97 11.78 9.90 -3.32
CA PRO A 97 11.63 10.02 -1.86
C PRO A 97 10.51 10.96 -1.42
N ASP A 98 10.30 12.06 -2.13
CA ASP A 98 9.24 13.02 -1.78
C ASP A 98 7.85 12.41 -1.99
N THR A 99 7.70 11.62 -3.05
CA THR A 99 6.46 10.88 -3.32
C THR A 99 6.23 9.84 -2.23
N ALA A 100 7.27 9.13 -1.82
CA ALA A 100 7.19 8.15 -0.73
C ALA A 100 6.72 8.82 0.57
N THR A 101 7.29 9.98 0.91
CA THR A 101 6.89 10.73 2.10
C THR A 101 5.42 11.18 2.01
N ALA A 102 5.00 11.71 0.87
CA ALA A 102 3.61 12.14 0.66
C ALA A 102 2.63 10.99 0.80
N LEU A 103 2.99 9.81 0.29
CA LEU A 103 2.16 8.61 0.37
C LEU A 103 2.07 8.11 1.82
N LEU A 104 3.19 8.05 2.55
CA LEU A 104 3.20 7.63 3.96
C LEU A 104 2.41 8.60 4.84
N ASP A 105 2.45 9.90 4.54
CA ASP A 105 1.68 10.92 5.25
C ASP A 105 0.19 10.93 4.90
N GLY A 106 -0.21 10.11 3.93
CA GLY A 106 -1.60 10.05 3.50
C GLY A 106 -2.05 11.22 2.63
N ARG A 107 -1.12 12.05 2.15
CA ARG A 107 -1.44 13.21 1.31
C ARG A 107 -1.86 12.84 -0.10
N ILE A 108 -1.39 11.70 -0.59
CA ILE A 108 -1.77 11.16 -1.90
C ILE A 108 -2.17 9.69 -1.76
N SER A 109 -2.95 9.20 -2.72
CA SER A 109 -3.33 7.79 -2.80
C SER A 109 -2.25 6.97 -3.50
N ALA A 110 -2.33 5.63 -3.36
CA ALA A 110 -1.44 4.72 -4.09
C ALA A 110 -1.56 4.89 -5.61
N THR A 111 -2.77 5.14 -6.11
CA THR A 111 -3.01 5.38 -7.53
C THR A 111 -2.31 6.65 -8.01
N GLN A 112 -2.42 7.74 -7.23
CA GLN A 112 -1.74 8.99 -7.52
C GLN A 112 -0.22 8.82 -7.49
N ALA A 113 0.31 8.13 -6.50
CA ALA A 113 1.74 7.83 -6.39
C ALA A 113 2.24 7.02 -7.58
N ALA A 114 1.47 6.02 -8.03
CA ALA A 114 1.80 5.21 -9.19
C ALA A 114 1.90 6.05 -10.46
N LEU A 115 1.01 7.04 -10.64
CA LEU A 115 1.08 7.95 -11.78
C LEU A 115 2.35 8.80 -11.75
N VAL A 116 2.71 9.32 -10.58
CA VAL A 116 3.95 10.11 -10.42
C VAL A 116 5.18 9.27 -10.72
N VAL A 117 5.23 8.05 -10.19
CA VAL A 117 6.34 7.13 -10.37
C VAL A 117 6.50 6.76 -11.86
N ARG A 118 5.41 6.50 -12.56
CA ARG A 118 5.44 6.20 -14.00
C ARG A 118 5.91 7.39 -14.81
N ALA A 119 5.44 8.58 -14.50
CA ALA A 119 5.88 9.81 -15.16
C ALA A 119 7.39 10.04 -14.94
N ALA A 120 7.87 9.83 -13.74
CA ALA A 120 9.28 9.94 -13.40
C ALA A 120 10.14 8.92 -14.19
N SER A 121 9.67 7.68 -14.33
CA SER A 121 10.36 6.64 -15.09
C SER A 121 10.43 6.95 -16.60
N ALA A 122 9.43 7.65 -17.13
CA ALA A 122 9.37 8.03 -18.54
C ALA A 122 10.23 9.26 -18.84
N ASP A 123 10.61 10.05 -17.85
CA ASP A 123 11.41 11.27 -17.99
C ASP A 123 12.88 10.94 -17.65
N PRO A 124 13.81 11.02 -18.62
CA PRO A 124 15.22 10.71 -18.37
C PRO A 124 15.88 11.61 -17.34
N HIS A 125 15.29 12.76 -17.02
CA HIS A 125 15.79 13.69 -16.02
C HIS A 125 15.04 13.65 -14.69
N ALA A 126 14.01 12.84 -14.56
CA ALA A 126 13.18 12.78 -13.37
C ALA A 126 13.94 12.31 -12.12
N GLU A 127 14.98 11.54 -12.29
CA GLU A 127 15.82 11.03 -11.20
C GLU A 127 16.50 12.13 -10.39
N TYR A 128 16.59 13.33 -10.92
CA TYR A 128 17.20 14.48 -10.28
C TYR A 128 16.19 15.40 -9.54
N ARG A 129 14.96 14.99 -9.47
CA ARG A 129 13.90 15.80 -8.86
C ARG A 129 13.59 15.38 -7.43
#